data_6c41628d7a9cf77cdd19c609458f319c
#
_entry.id   6c41628d7a9cf77cdd19c609458f319c
#
_cell.length_a   1.000
_cell.length_b   1.000
_cell.length_c   1.000
_cell.angle_alpha   90.00
_cell.angle_beta   90.00
_cell.angle_gamma   90.00
#
_symmetry.space_group_name_H-M   'P 1'
#
loop_
_entity.id
_entity.type
_entity.pdbx_description
1 polymer ?
#
loop_
_entity_poly.entity_id
_entity_poly.type
_entity_poly.pdbx_seq_one_letter_code
_entity_poly.pdbx_strand_id
1 'polypeptide(L)'
;YVEENLRLNQVSSDVQQYFLDNMKVKKDITDLVDMNLTTNLNYVKQEAAAYDMDLETFVQTYSNYSSSEEYSESLRSDAEDGIKLSLAAQYLAEEQGYKPTEDDVRAYIGTNYDYAAETYGKGPLAQECLYNKIMGRYCLDVYERSVAEASK
;
A
#
# COMPACT_ATOMS: atom_id res chain seq x y z
N TYR A 1 8.39 -19.64 -14.31
CA TYR A 1 7.33 -18.60 -14.21
C TYR A 1 6.68 -18.56 -12.83
N VAL A 2 6.11 -19.68 -12.32
CA VAL A 2 5.44 -19.69 -11.00
C VAL A 2 6.45 -19.52 -9.86
N GLU A 3 7.57 -20.25 -9.88
CA GLU A 3 8.65 -20.13 -8.88
C GLU A 3 9.29 -18.74 -8.88
N GLU A 4 9.49 -18.15 -10.04
CA GLU A 4 10.07 -16.82 -10.19
C GLU A 4 9.17 -15.73 -9.60
N ASN A 5 7.86 -15.81 -9.88
CA ASN A 5 6.87 -14.91 -9.28
C ASN A 5 6.78 -15.05 -7.75
N LEU A 6 6.84 -16.30 -7.24
CA LEU A 6 6.83 -16.55 -5.81
C LEU A 6 8.08 -15.96 -5.13
N ARG A 7 9.26 -16.08 -5.75
CA ARG A 7 10.49 -15.48 -5.24
C ARG A 7 10.45 -13.96 -5.27
N LEU A 8 9.93 -13.36 -6.35
CA LEU A 8 9.79 -11.91 -6.44
C LEU A 8 8.81 -11.36 -5.39
N ASN A 9 7.69 -12.06 -5.16
CA ASN A 9 6.74 -11.70 -4.11
C ASN A 9 7.37 -11.79 -2.72
N GLN A 10 8.17 -12.82 -2.44
CA GLN A 10 8.89 -12.95 -1.18
C GLN A 10 9.89 -11.82 -0.99
N VAL A 11 10.69 -11.49 -2.02
CA VAL A 11 11.63 -10.36 -1.98
C VAL A 11 10.89 -9.05 -1.74
N SER A 12 9.73 -8.84 -2.36
CA SER A 12 8.92 -7.64 -2.14
C SER A 12 8.44 -7.52 -0.70
N SER A 13 7.99 -8.63 -0.11
CA SER A 13 7.59 -8.68 1.30
C SER A 13 8.77 -8.40 2.23
N ASP A 14 9.92 -9.02 1.99
CA ASP A 14 11.12 -8.85 2.80
C ASP A 14 11.66 -7.40 2.72
N VAL A 15 11.60 -6.78 1.55
CA VAL A 15 11.98 -5.37 1.35
C VAL A 15 11.06 -4.43 2.10
N GLN A 16 9.74 -4.63 2.02
CA GLN A 16 8.77 -3.84 2.76
C GLN A 16 8.99 -3.96 4.27
N GLN A 17 9.16 -5.20 4.76
CA GLN A 17 9.45 -5.44 6.17
C GLN A 17 10.75 -4.79 6.62
N TYR A 18 11.80 -4.84 5.81
CA TYR A 18 13.05 -4.16 6.09
C TYR A 18 12.87 -2.65 6.26
N PHE A 19 12.07 -2.00 5.40
CA PHE A 19 11.76 -0.57 5.56
C PHE A 19 10.99 -0.30 6.85
N LEU A 20 9.96 -1.09 7.15
CA LEU A 20 9.15 -0.94 8.37
C LEU A 20 9.99 -1.06 9.64
N ASP A 21 10.92 -2.02 9.66
CA ASP A 21 11.76 -2.29 10.83
C ASP A 21 12.88 -1.24 11.04
N ASN A 22 13.36 -0.63 9.96
CA ASN A 22 14.55 0.21 10.01
C ASN A 22 14.29 1.71 9.81
N MET A 23 13.12 2.11 9.29
CA MET A 23 12.81 3.52 9.12
C MET A 23 12.33 4.17 10.41
N LYS A 24 12.67 5.46 10.56
CA LYS A 24 12.17 6.30 11.65
C LYS A 24 11.38 7.45 11.07
N VAL A 25 10.08 7.45 11.30
CA VAL A 25 9.23 8.58 10.94
C VAL A 25 9.47 9.72 11.91
N LYS A 26 9.91 10.89 11.41
CA LYS A 26 10.25 12.05 12.23
C LYS A 26 9.05 12.93 12.60
N LYS A 27 7.96 12.80 11.86
CA LYS A 27 6.71 13.55 12.07
C LYS A 27 5.65 12.63 12.63
N ASP A 28 4.77 13.19 13.44
CA ASP A 28 3.56 12.50 13.88
C ASP A 28 2.66 12.24 12.67
N ILE A 29 2.27 10.98 12.48
CA ILE A 29 1.39 10.51 11.39
C ILE A 29 0.02 10.08 11.91
N THR A 30 -0.27 10.29 13.20
CA THR A 30 -1.51 9.83 13.86
C THR A 30 -2.75 10.29 13.12
N ASP A 31 -2.82 11.57 12.74
CA ASP A 31 -3.97 12.13 12.01
C ASP A 31 -4.19 11.45 10.65
N LEU A 32 -3.12 11.09 9.96
CA LEU A 32 -3.21 10.38 8.68
C LEU A 32 -3.70 8.95 8.86
N VAL A 33 -3.22 8.27 9.90
CA VAL A 33 -3.65 6.92 10.28
C VAL A 33 -5.13 6.94 10.64
N ASP A 34 -5.56 7.88 11.49
CA ASP A 34 -6.95 8.02 11.93
C ASP A 34 -7.91 8.33 10.77
N MET A 35 -7.48 9.19 9.85
CA MET A 35 -8.26 9.50 8.64
C MET A 35 -8.41 8.27 7.74
N ASN A 36 -7.33 7.52 7.52
CA ASN A 36 -7.35 6.30 6.72
C ASN A 36 -8.24 5.23 7.36
N LEU A 37 -8.07 4.98 8.66
CA LEU A 37 -8.89 4.06 9.44
C LEU A 37 -10.37 4.41 9.36
N THR A 38 -10.71 5.69 9.59
CA THR A 38 -12.10 6.18 9.54
C THR A 38 -12.71 5.92 8.16
N THR A 39 -11.96 6.19 7.09
CA THR A 39 -12.43 5.97 5.71
C THR A 39 -12.71 4.49 5.46
N ASN A 40 -11.78 3.60 5.83
CA ASN A 40 -11.93 2.17 5.64
C ASN A 40 -13.09 1.60 6.48
N LEU A 41 -13.22 2.00 7.74
CA LEU A 41 -14.33 1.56 8.60
C LEU A 41 -15.70 2.04 8.08
N ASN A 42 -15.78 3.25 7.53
CA ASN A 42 -17.01 3.74 6.93
C ASN A 42 -17.41 2.94 5.68
N TYR A 43 -16.41 2.55 4.87
CA TYR A 43 -16.66 1.67 3.73
C TYR A 43 -17.22 0.31 4.18
N VAL A 44 -16.55 -0.35 5.15
CA VAL A 44 -17.02 -1.65 5.67
C VAL A 44 -18.39 -1.56 6.34
N LYS A 45 -18.70 -0.46 7.04
CA LYS A 45 -20.04 -0.21 7.59
C LYS A 45 -21.10 -0.09 6.51
N GLN A 46 -20.78 0.55 5.38
CA GLN A 46 -21.69 0.62 4.24
C GLN A 46 -21.93 -0.75 3.61
N GLU A 47 -20.89 -1.56 3.49
CA GLU A 47 -21.02 -2.95 3.03
C GLU A 47 -21.87 -3.78 3.98
N ALA A 48 -21.62 -3.72 5.29
CA ALA A 48 -22.43 -4.41 6.30
C ALA A 48 -23.91 -4.02 6.21
N ALA A 49 -24.19 -2.72 6.06
CA ALA A 49 -25.56 -2.22 5.91
C ALA A 49 -26.25 -2.75 4.63
N ALA A 50 -25.52 -2.99 3.54
CA ALA A 50 -26.06 -3.58 2.32
C ALA A 50 -26.51 -5.05 2.51
N TYR A 51 -26.03 -5.71 3.56
CA TYR A 51 -26.43 -7.05 3.99
C TYR A 51 -27.38 -7.05 5.20
N ASP A 52 -27.94 -5.89 5.57
CA ASP A 52 -28.77 -5.71 6.77
C ASP A 52 -28.07 -6.17 8.07
N MET A 53 -26.74 -6.00 8.16
CA MET A 53 -25.91 -6.37 9.29
C MET A 53 -25.30 -5.15 9.97
N ASP A 54 -25.06 -5.24 11.29
CA ASP A 54 -24.15 -4.35 11.98
C ASP A 54 -22.67 -4.73 11.70
N LEU A 55 -21.76 -3.83 12.02
CA LEU A 55 -20.32 -4.04 11.76
C LEU A 55 -19.76 -5.28 12.46
N GLU A 56 -20.19 -5.52 13.71
CA GLU A 56 -19.73 -6.65 14.53
C GLU A 56 -20.10 -7.97 13.87
N THR A 57 -21.39 -8.14 13.55
CA THR A 57 -21.92 -9.33 12.88
C THR A 57 -21.30 -9.55 11.50
N PHE A 58 -21.10 -8.47 10.74
CA PHE A 58 -20.48 -8.54 9.42
C PHE A 58 -19.03 -9.02 9.51
N VAL A 59 -18.23 -8.42 10.39
CA VAL A 59 -16.82 -8.81 10.61
C VAL A 59 -16.71 -10.27 11.03
N GLN A 60 -17.51 -10.71 12.01
CA GLN A 60 -17.50 -12.12 12.48
C GLN A 60 -17.95 -13.11 11.41
N THR A 61 -18.81 -12.69 10.48
CA THR A 61 -19.34 -13.58 9.43
C THR A 61 -18.39 -13.68 8.23
N TYR A 62 -17.79 -12.56 7.81
CA TYR A 62 -17.08 -12.47 6.53
C TYR A 62 -15.57 -12.27 6.66
N SER A 63 -15.06 -12.15 7.89
CA SER A 63 -13.62 -12.04 8.13
C SER A 63 -13.11 -13.12 9.09
N ASN A 64 -11.80 -13.16 9.31
CA ASN A 64 -11.19 -14.08 10.27
C ASN A 64 -11.01 -13.44 11.67
N TYR A 65 -11.64 -12.28 11.91
CA TYR A 65 -11.55 -11.56 13.18
C TYR A 65 -12.71 -11.93 14.11
N SER A 66 -12.43 -11.99 15.40
CA SER A 66 -13.43 -12.35 16.41
C SER A 66 -14.32 -11.19 16.83
N SER A 67 -13.89 -9.95 16.55
CA SER A 67 -14.62 -8.72 16.87
C SER A 67 -14.31 -7.58 15.90
N SER A 68 -15.19 -6.58 15.86
CA SER A 68 -14.97 -5.34 15.12
C SER A 68 -13.85 -4.49 15.72
N GLU A 69 -13.54 -4.64 17.01
CA GLU A 69 -12.41 -3.99 17.67
C GLU A 69 -11.08 -4.58 17.16
N GLU A 70 -10.91 -5.89 17.18
CA GLU A 70 -9.74 -6.59 16.65
C GLU A 70 -9.52 -6.25 15.15
N TYR A 71 -10.60 -6.23 14.38
CA TYR A 71 -10.57 -5.81 12.98
C TYR A 71 -10.10 -4.36 12.81
N SER A 72 -10.60 -3.43 13.66
CA SER A 72 -10.20 -2.02 13.61
C SER A 72 -8.74 -1.83 14.00
N GLU A 73 -8.21 -2.60 14.96
CA GLU A 73 -6.80 -2.59 15.33
C GLU A 73 -5.91 -3.07 14.18
N SER A 74 -6.32 -4.13 13.47
CA SER A 74 -5.62 -4.60 12.28
C SER A 74 -5.62 -3.55 11.17
N LEU A 75 -6.77 -2.93 10.87
CA LEU A 75 -6.85 -1.85 9.88
C LEU A 75 -5.98 -0.64 10.25
N ARG A 76 -5.88 -0.32 11.54
CA ARG A 76 -5.00 0.75 12.03
C ARG A 76 -3.54 0.42 11.78
N SER A 77 -3.12 -0.81 12.09
CA SER A 77 -1.76 -1.29 11.84
C SER A 77 -1.42 -1.24 10.35
N ASP A 78 -2.30 -1.74 9.51
CA ASP A 78 -2.13 -1.74 8.05
C ASP A 78 -2.05 -0.31 7.47
N ALA A 79 -2.87 0.61 8.00
CA ALA A 79 -2.83 2.02 7.62
C ALA A 79 -1.51 2.68 8.01
N GLU A 80 -1.01 2.41 9.21
CA GLU A 80 0.28 2.92 9.69
C GLU A 80 1.42 2.42 8.82
N ASP A 81 1.47 1.13 8.54
CA ASP A 81 2.50 0.50 7.69
C ASP A 81 2.44 1.01 6.25
N GLY A 82 1.25 1.13 5.67
CA GLY A 82 1.04 1.69 4.35
C GLY A 82 1.54 3.14 4.23
N ILE A 83 1.27 3.97 5.23
CA ILE A 83 1.75 5.36 5.28
C ILE A 83 3.27 5.40 5.41
N LYS A 84 3.88 4.58 6.28
CA LYS A 84 5.34 4.48 6.43
C LYS A 84 6.00 4.08 5.10
N LEU A 85 5.50 3.05 4.44
CA LEU A 85 6.03 2.61 3.15
C LEU A 85 5.88 3.68 2.06
N SER A 86 4.78 4.43 2.04
CA SER A 86 4.60 5.55 1.12
C SER A 86 5.61 6.67 1.37
N LEU A 87 5.92 6.97 2.63
CA LEU A 87 6.96 7.94 2.99
C LEU A 87 8.36 7.45 2.59
N ALA A 88 8.64 6.14 2.74
CA ALA A 88 9.89 5.56 2.26
C ALA A 88 10.05 5.69 0.74
N ALA A 89 8.98 5.42 -0.02
CA ALA A 89 8.99 5.58 -1.47
C ALA A 89 9.19 7.04 -1.89
N GLN A 90 8.57 8.00 -1.19
CA GLN A 90 8.77 9.44 -1.43
C GLN A 90 10.23 9.84 -1.18
N TYR A 91 10.80 9.41 -0.06
CA TYR A 91 12.20 9.67 0.26
C TYR A 91 13.14 9.13 -0.82
N LEU A 92 12.96 7.88 -1.25
CA LEU A 92 13.76 7.28 -2.31
C LEU A 92 13.58 8.00 -3.65
N ALA A 93 12.37 8.46 -3.96
CA ALA A 93 12.09 9.23 -5.17
C ALA A 93 12.81 10.59 -5.15
N GLU A 94 12.80 11.28 -4.01
CA GLU A 94 13.52 12.55 -3.81
C GLU A 94 15.02 12.38 -3.98
N GLU A 95 15.61 11.32 -3.38
CA GLU A 95 17.04 10.98 -3.54
C GLU A 95 17.43 10.71 -5.00
N GLN A 96 16.52 10.16 -5.80
CA GLN A 96 16.72 9.86 -7.22
C GLN A 96 16.32 11.04 -8.14
N GLY A 97 15.81 12.14 -7.59
CA GLY A 97 15.26 13.26 -8.37
C GLY A 97 14.05 12.87 -9.22
N TYR A 98 13.31 11.83 -8.83
CA TYR A 98 12.15 11.34 -9.56
C TYR A 98 10.85 11.95 -9.05
N LYS A 99 10.06 12.46 -9.99
CA LYS A 99 8.68 12.89 -9.76
C LYS A 99 7.83 12.42 -10.94
N PRO A 100 6.75 11.67 -10.72
CA PRO A 100 5.90 11.22 -11.82
C PRO A 100 5.28 12.40 -12.56
N THR A 101 5.34 12.35 -13.87
CA THR A 101 4.63 13.27 -14.75
C THR A 101 3.17 12.80 -14.92
N GLU A 102 2.29 13.66 -15.47
CA GLU A 102 0.92 13.24 -15.79
C GLU A 102 0.90 12.09 -16.81
N ASP A 103 1.83 12.08 -17.75
CA ASP A 103 1.98 11.00 -18.73
C ASP A 103 2.40 9.68 -18.08
N ASP A 104 3.30 9.72 -17.08
CA ASP A 104 3.67 8.55 -16.29
C ASP A 104 2.44 7.96 -15.58
N VAL A 105 1.63 8.82 -14.96
CA VAL A 105 0.42 8.39 -14.23
C VAL A 105 -0.63 7.84 -15.19
N ARG A 106 -0.84 8.48 -16.34
CA ARG A 106 -1.74 7.99 -17.40
C ARG A 106 -1.31 6.63 -17.92
N ALA A 107 -0.02 6.45 -18.17
CA ALA A 107 0.53 5.17 -18.62
C ALA A 107 0.37 4.05 -17.57
N TYR A 108 0.51 4.40 -16.28
CA TYR A 108 0.37 3.46 -15.17
C TYR A 108 -1.10 3.03 -14.96
N ILE A 109 -2.04 3.98 -14.91
CA ILE A 109 -3.47 3.72 -14.69
C ILE A 109 -4.14 3.14 -15.96
N GLY A 110 -3.65 3.51 -17.14
CA GLY A 110 -4.20 3.06 -18.41
C GLY A 110 -5.53 3.70 -18.78
N THR A 111 -6.41 2.94 -19.43
CA THR A 111 -7.67 3.43 -20.03
C THR A 111 -8.65 4.03 -19.01
N ASN A 112 -8.52 3.72 -17.74
CA ASN A 112 -9.41 4.20 -16.67
C ASN A 112 -8.93 5.50 -16.02
N TYR A 113 -7.86 6.13 -16.54
CA TYR A 113 -7.25 7.30 -15.90
C TYR A 113 -8.24 8.44 -15.65
N ASP A 114 -9.03 8.83 -16.65
CA ASP A 114 -9.92 10.00 -16.51
C ASP A 114 -11.00 9.75 -15.44
N TYR A 115 -11.59 8.54 -15.42
CA TYR A 115 -12.53 8.12 -14.37
C TYR A 115 -11.85 8.09 -12.98
N ALA A 116 -10.67 7.51 -12.88
CA ALA A 116 -9.92 7.44 -11.62
C ALA A 116 -9.52 8.84 -11.12
N ALA A 117 -9.09 9.74 -12.02
CA ALA A 117 -8.72 11.11 -11.67
C ALA A 117 -9.92 11.95 -11.19
N GLU A 118 -11.11 11.72 -11.76
CA GLU A 118 -12.35 12.34 -11.32
C GLU A 118 -12.80 11.80 -9.94
N THR A 119 -12.66 10.48 -9.73
CA THR A 119 -13.13 9.80 -8.52
C THR A 119 -12.20 10.01 -7.33
N TYR A 120 -10.88 9.86 -7.53
CA TYR A 120 -9.88 9.83 -6.45
C TYR A 120 -8.99 11.07 -6.40
N GLY A 121 -8.98 11.87 -7.48
CA GLY A 121 -8.10 13.02 -7.64
C GLY A 121 -6.71 12.64 -8.19
N LYS A 122 -6.07 13.60 -8.84
CA LYS A 122 -4.75 13.41 -9.49
C LYS A 122 -3.61 13.16 -8.49
N GLY A 123 -3.69 13.77 -7.30
CA GLY A 123 -2.66 13.65 -6.26
C GLY A 123 -2.48 12.21 -5.76
N PRO A 124 -3.53 11.54 -5.27
CA PRO A 124 -3.49 10.13 -4.88
C PRO A 124 -2.99 9.20 -5.99
N LEU A 125 -3.42 9.40 -7.24
CA LEU A 125 -2.96 8.58 -8.37
C LEU A 125 -1.47 8.79 -8.67
N ALA A 126 -0.97 10.01 -8.56
CA ALA A 126 0.46 10.28 -8.72
C ALA A 126 1.28 9.64 -7.59
N GLN A 127 0.75 9.63 -6.38
CA GLN A 127 1.37 8.98 -5.22
C GLN A 127 1.43 7.46 -5.40
N GLU A 128 0.37 6.84 -5.88
CA GLU A 128 0.31 5.41 -6.18
C GLU A 128 1.30 5.04 -7.30
N CYS A 129 1.34 5.81 -8.38
CA CYS A 129 2.30 5.63 -9.46
C CYS A 129 3.74 5.74 -8.95
N LEU A 130 4.05 6.74 -8.13
CA LEU A 130 5.37 6.94 -7.53
C LEU A 130 5.75 5.72 -6.68
N TYR A 131 4.87 5.30 -5.77
CA TYR A 131 5.09 4.15 -4.89
C TYR A 131 5.43 2.89 -5.70
N ASN A 132 4.56 2.53 -6.65
CA ASN A 132 4.74 1.31 -7.44
C ASN A 132 6.02 1.36 -8.29
N LYS A 133 6.35 2.52 -8.87
CA LYS A 133 7.54 2.67 -9.71
C LYS A 133 8.84 2.61 -8.91
N ILE A 134 8.89 3.25 -7.75
CA ILE A 134 10.07 3.29 -6.89
C ILE A 134 10.27 1.97 -6.14
N MET A 135 9.23 1.48 -5.45
CA MET A 135 9.33 0.25 -4.67
C MET A 135 9.45 -0.98 -5.57
N GLY A 136 8.72 -1.02 -6.68
CA GLY A 136 8.81 -2.11 -7.64
C GLY A 136 10.20 -2.22 -8.24
N ARG A 137 10.83 -1.10 -8.62
CA ARG A 137 12.21 -1.10 -9.11
C ARG A 137 13.20 -1.52 -8.03
N TYR A 138 13.05 -1.00 -6.81
CA TYR A 138 13.90 -1.39 -5.70
C TYR A 138 13.85 -2.89 -5.42
N CYS A 139 12.64 -3.47 -5.38
CA CYS A 139 12.45 -4.91 -5.20
C CYS A 139 13.08 -5.72 -6.34
N LEU A 140 12.94 -5.27 -7.58
CA LEU A 140 13.54 -5.93 -8.73
C LEU A 140 15.09 -5.90 -8.66
N ASP A 141 15.67 -4.77 -8.33
CA ASP A 141 17.13 -4.63 -8.18
C ASP A 141 17.68 -5.54 -7.05
N VAL A 142 16.94 -5.70 -5.95
CA VAL A 142 17.30 -6.63 -4.86
C VAL A 142 17.21 -8.09 -5.33
N TYR A 143 16.12 -8.44 -6.05
CA TYR A 143 15.94 -9.77 -6.60
C TYR A 143 17.06 -10.14 -7.58
N GLU A 144 17.36 -9.29 -8.55
CA GLU A 144 18.42 -9.53 -9.55
C GLU A 144 19.79 -9.74 -8.90
N ARG A 145 20.13 -8.96 -7.87
CA ARG A 145 21.37 -9.15 -7.09
C ARG A 145 21.39 -10.50 -6.39
N SER A 146 20.28 -10.89 -5.75
CA SER A 146 20.18 -12.18 -5.04
C SER A 146 20.37 -13.37 -5.97
N VAL A 147 19.81 -13.31 -7.19
CA VAL A 147 19.99 -14.33 -8.23
C VAL A 147 21.42 -14.39 -8.73
N ALA A 148 22.06 -13.23 -8.96
CA ALA A 148 23.45 -13.16 -9.40
C ALA A 148 24.43 -13.70 -8.35
N GLU A 149 24.16 -13.52 -7.07
CA GLU A 149 24.97 -14.06 -5.97
C GLU A 149 24.80 -15.57 -5.81
N ALA A 150 23.59 -16.10 -5.97
CA ALA A 150 23.32 -17.53 -5.91
C ALA A 150 23.91 -18.34 -7.09
N SER A 151 24.32 -17.66 -8.15
CA SER A 151 24.89 -18.26 -9.38
C SER A 151 26.41 -18.32 -9.39
N LYS A 152 27.09 -17.87 -8.32
CA LYS A 152 28.54 -17.91 -8.13
C LYS A 152 28.97 -19.09 -7.29
#